data_4b4b2677aad63fdd85a3e6c53c198154
#
_entry.id   4b4b2677aad63fdd85a3e6c53c198154
#
_cell.length_a   1.000
_cell.length_b   1.000
_cell.length_c   1.000
_cell.angle_alpha   90.00
_cell.angle_beta   90.00
_cell.angle_gamma   90.00
#
_symmetry.space_group_name_H-M   'P 1'
#
loop_
_entity.id
_entity.type
_entity.pdbx_description
1 polymer ?
#
loop_
_entity_poly.entity_id
_entity_poly.type
_entity_poly.pdbx_seq_one_letter_code
_entity_poly.pdbx_strand_id
1 'polypeptide(L)'
;TVGKPLPGIDIRIVDEKGRHITGKDIGVIELKGDNVFSGYWKLEDKTKESFSNDGYFITGDLATRDDDGYFTIVGRDKDMIISGGLNVYPKEIETIINEISQVNESAVFGINHKDFGEAVVAAVVFNDTSNILSEEDILEKLYDKLAKFKQPKKIFFLDHLPRNSMGKVQKNKLRQVYKDYFIN
;
A
#
# COMPACT_ATOMS: atom_id res chain seq x y z
N THR A 1 -2.11 -11.77 -8.61
CA THR A 1 -0.93 -11.64 -9.46
C THR A 1 -1.19 -10.65 -10.59
N VAL A 2 -0.14 -9.95 -11.03
CA VAL A 2 -0.16 -9.05 -12.20
C VAL A 2 0.48 -9.71 -13.44
N GLY A 3 0.84 -10.99 -13.35
CA GLY A 3 1.38 -11.75 -14.46
C GLY A 3 2.90 -11.86 -14.46
N LYS A 4 3.44 -12.13 -15.63
CA LYS A 4 4.89 -12.25 -15.94
C LYS A 4 5.33 -11.06 -16.80
N PRO A 5 6.64 -10.75 -16.84
CA PRO A 5 7.16 -9.73 -17.73
C PRO A 5 6.83 -10.02 -19.19
N LEU A 6 6.52 -8.97 -19.95
CA LEU A 6 6.43 -9.08 -21.41
C LEU A 6 7.82 -9.31 -22.00
N PRO A 7 7.92 -9.93 -23.21
CA PRO A 7 9.19 -10.06 -23.91
C PRO A 7 9.90 -8.70 -24.08
N GLY A 8 11.18 -8.65 -23.78
CA GLY A 8 11.99 -7.42 -23.86
C GLY A 8 11.91 -6.52 -22.63
N ILE A 9 11.13 -6.90 -21.61
CA ILE A 9 11.06 -6.19 -20.33
C ILE A 9 11.79 -6.99 -19.27
N ASP A 10 12.81 -6.39 -18.69
CA ASP A 10 13.51 -6.95 -17.55
C ASP A 10 12.93 -6.36 -16.24
N ILE A 11 12.54 -7.25 -15.31
CA ILE A 11 11.95 -6.89 -14.02
C ILE A 11 12.71 -7.60 -12.92
N ARG A 12 13.09 -6.82 -11.90
CA ARG A 12 13.68 -7.35 -10.68
C ARG A 12 12.98 -6.83 -9.44
N ILE A 13 13.12 -7.55 -8.34
CA ILE A 13 12.71 -7.09 -7.00
C ILE A 13 13.97 -6.82 -6.21
N VAL A 14 14.04 -5.68 -5.55
CA VAL A 14 15.19 -5.26 -4.75
C VAL A 14 14.78 -4.97 -3.30
N ASP A 15 15.72 -5.21 -2.37
CA ASP A 15 15.57 -4.83 -0.98
C ASP A 15 15.84 -3.33 -0.77
N GLU A 16 15.71 -2.85 0.47
CA GLU A 16 15.97 -1.45 0.86
C GLU A 16 17.41 -0.98 0.56
N LYS A 17 18.34 -1.90 0.33
CA LYS A 17 19.74 -1.61 -0.03
C LYS A 17 19.99 -1.68 -1.54
N GLY A 18 18.94 -1.87 -2.34
CA GLY A 18 19.00 -2.04 -3.79
C GLY A 18 19.59 -3.38 -4.23
N ARG A 19 19.66 -4.39 -3.37
CA ARG A 19 20.16 -5.73 -3.70
C ARG A 19 19.02 -6.55 -4.28
N HIS A 20 19.29 -7.22 -5.41
CA HIS A 20 18.33 -8.14 -6.00
C HIS A 20 17.96 -9.27 -5.03
N ILE A 21 16.68 -9.47 -4.80
CA ILE A 21 16.13 -10.55 -3.99
C ILE A 21 15.38 -11.55 -4.88
N THR A 22 15.43 -12.80 -4.47
CA THR A 22 14.77 -13.91 -5.15
C THR A 22 13.79 -14.59 -4.20
N GLY A 23 12.81 -15.32 -4.76
CA GLY A 23 11.81 -16.02 -3.95
C GLY A 23 10.65 -15.12 -3.54
N LYS A 24 10.02 -15.44 -2.41
CA LYS A 24 8.77 -14.83 -1.93
C LYS A 24 8.97 -13.58 -1.05
N ASP A 25 10.20 -13.12 -0.91
CA ASP A 25 10.47 -11.91 -0.14
C ASP A 25 9.86 -10.67 -0.82
N ILE A 26 9.40 -9.72 -0.01
CA ILE A 26 8.81 -8.48 -0.50
C ILE A 26 9.91 -7.46 -0.74
N GLY A 27 9.89 -6.81 -1.91
CA GLY A 27 10.78 -5.71 -2.23
C GLY A 27 10.20 -4.79 -3.29
N VAL A 28 10.96 -3.75 -3.63
CA VAL A 28 10.58 -2.76 -4.64
C VAL A 28 10.76 -3.36 -6.04
N ILE A 29 9.75 -3.20 -6.89
CA ILE A 29 9.86 -3.54 -8.31
C ILE A 29 10.69 -2.47 -9.01
N GLU A 30 11.70 -2.93 -9.72
CA GLU A 30 12.44 -2.16 -10.70
C GLU A 30 12.31 -2.80 -12.08
N LEU A 31 12.16 -2.00 -13.12
CA LEU A 31 11.98 -2.49 -14.49
C LEU A 31 12.80 -1.70 -15.50
N LYS A 32 13.22 -2.40 -16.55
CA LYS A 32 14.01 -1.86 -17.67
C LYS A 32 13.52 -2.45 -18.98
N GLY A 33 13.37 -1.62 -20.00
CA GLY A 33 12.93 -2.04 -21.32
C GLY A 33 12.49 -0.86 -22.17
N ASP A 34 12.20 -1.11 -23.44
CA ASP A 34 11.84 -0.06 -24.41
C ASP A 34 10.51 0.64 -24.13
N ASN A 35 9.66 0.04 -23.28
CA ASN A 35 8.40 0.62 -22.83
C ASN A 35 8.56 1.60 -21.65
N VAL A 36 9.77 1.72 -21.08
CA VAL A 36 10.05 2.64 -19.97
C VAL A 36 10.38 4.00 -20.56
N PHE A 37 9.71 5.04 -20.04
CA PHE A 37 9.96 6.42 -20.44
C PHE A 37 11.40 6.84 -20.07
N SER A 38 11.96 7.80 -20.82
CA SER A 38 13.34 8.27 -20.61
C SER A 38 13.51 9.25 -19.43
N GLY A 39 12.42 9.78 -18.88
CA GLY A 39 12.45 10.71 -17.75
C GLY A 39 11.24 11.63 -17.68
N TYR A 40 11.18 12.42 -16.62
CA TYR A 40 10.13 13.41 -16.40
C TYR A 40 10.48 14.73 -17.12
N TRP A 41 9.54 15.27 -17.88
CA TRP A 41 9.73 16.51 -18.63
C TRP A 41 10.15 17.67 -17.72
N LYS A 42 11.32 18.25 -17.98
CA LYS A 42 11.92 19.38 -17.22
C LYS A 42 12.07 19.12 -15.70
N LEU A 43 12.20 17.86 -15.28
CA LEU A 43 12.39 17.46 -13.88
C LEU A 43 13.58 16.50 -13.77
N GLU A 44 14.79 17.02 -14.02
CA GLU A 44 16.03 16.23 -14.08
C GLU A 44 16.34 15.52 -12.75
N ASP A 45 16.22 16.22 -11.62
CA ASP A 45 16.47 15.64 -10.31
C ASP A 45 15.50 14.49 -9.99
N LYS A 46 14.21 14.72 -10.27
CA LYS A 46 13.20 13.65 -10.11
C LYS A 46 13.47 12.47 -11.05
N THR A 47 13.97 12.74 -12.25
CA THR A 47 14.34 11.67 -13.18
C THR A 47 15.49 10.84 -12.61
N LYS A 48 16.55 11.48 -12.10
CA LYS A 48 17.69 10.80 -11.47
C LYS A 48 17.25 9.95 -10.28
N GLU A 49 16.40 10.47 -9.41
CA GLU A 49 15.86 9.76 -8.25
C GLU A 49 14.98 8.56 -8.63
N SER A 50 14.41 8.58 -9.84
CA SER A 50 13.48 7.53 -10.31
C SER A 50 14.16 6.38 -11.04
N PHE A 51 15.47 6.45 -11.25
CA PHE A 51 16.24 5.39 -11.91
C PHE A 51 17.42 4.96 -11.04
N SER A 52 17.66 3.66 -11.00
CA SER A 52 18.87 3.10 -10.39
C SER A 52 20.12 3.42 -11.23
N ASN A 53 21.30 3.27 -10.64
CA ASN A 53 22.57 3.56 -11.31
C ASN A 53 22.82 2.70 -12.57
N ASP A 54 22.20 1.53 -12.66
CA ASP A 54 22.26 0.60 -13.79
C ASP A 54 21.07 0.74 -14.75
N GLY A 55 20.26 1.78 -14.57
CA GLY A 55 19.23 2.24 -15.50
C GLY A 55 17.88 1.53 -15.40
N TYR A 56 17.56 0.93 -14.25
CA TYR A 56 16.21 0.44 -13.98
C TYR A 56 15.34 1.55 -13.41
N PHE A 57 14.11 1.63 -13.89
CA PHE A 57 13.09 2.52 -13.33
C PHE A 57 12.55 1.95 -12.01
N ILE A 58 12.61 2.75 -10.96
CA ILE A 58 12.12 2.44 -9.62
C ILE A 58 10.64 2.77 -9.55
N THR A 59 9.77 1.75 -9.54
CA THR A 59 8.31 1.97 -9.63
C THR A 59 7.71 2.51 -8.33
N GLY A 60 8.35 2.23 -7.20
CA GLY A 60 7.80 2.44 -5.86
C GLY A 60 6.66 1.47 -5.51
N ASP A 61 6.41 0.46 -6.33
CA ASP A 61 5.51 -0.65 -6.00
C ASP A 61 6.28 -1.76 -5.30
N LEU A 62 5.70 -2.31 -4.24
CA LEU A 62 6.21 -3.47 -3.52
C LEU A 62 5.55 -4.74 -4.06
N ALA A 63 6.34 -5.77 -4.29
CA ALA A 63 5.84 -7.04 -4.79
C ALA A 63 6.64 -8.23 -4.26
N THR A 64 6.06 -9.41 -4.47
CA THR A 64 6.70 -10.71 -4.39
C THR A 64 6.75 -11.36 -5.76
N ARG A 65 7.64 -12.35 -5.93
CA ARG A 65 7.69 -13.21 -7.11
C ARG A 65 7.59 -14.66 -6.66
N ASP A 66 6.68 -15.42 -7.26
CA ASP A 66 6.59 -16.85 -7.00
C ASP A 66 7.60 -17.67 -7.82
N ASP A 67 7.66 -18.98 -7.54
CA ASP A 67 8.59 -19.90 -8.17
C ASP A 67 8.29 -20.09 -9.68
N ASP A 68 7.05 -19.83 -10.11
CA ASP A 68 6.61 -19.86 -11.49
C ASP A 68 6.90 -18.54 -12.24
N GLY A 69 7.42 -17.53 -11.54
CA GLY A 69 7.81 -16.24 -12.08
C GLY A 69 6.68 -15.20 -12.19
N TYR A 70 5.54 -15.42 -11.53
CA TYR A 70 4.46 -14.44 -11.45
C TYR A 70 4.74 -13.39 -10.37
N PHE A 71 4.46 -12.13 -10.69
CA PHE A 71 4.56 -11.02 -9.76
C PHE A 71 3.21 -10.74 -9.09
N THR A 72 3.23 -10.52 -7.79
CA THR A 72 2.07 -10.08 -7.00
C THR A 72 2.39 -8.78 -6.28
N ILE A 73 1.69 -7.69 -6.66
CA ILE A 73 1.85 -6.39 -6.00
C ILE A 73 1.17 -6.42 -4.65
N VAL A 74 1.92 -6.13 -3.59
CA VAL A 74 1.48 -6.10 -2.20
C VAL A 74 1.19 -4.69 -1.68
N GLY A 75 1.63 -3.65 -2.39
CA GLY A 75 1.37 -2.26 -2.03
C GLY A 75 2.33 -1.27 -2.66
N ARG A 76 2.34 -0.06 -2.09
CA ARG A 76 3.29 1.01 -2.41
C ARG A 76 4.28 1.16 -1.26
N ASP A 77 5.54 1.36 -1.56
CA ASP A 77 6.59 1.60 -0.58
C ASP A 77 6.24 2.78 0.35
N LYS A 78 5.88 3.92 -0.22
CA LYS A 78 5.46 5.13 0.52
C LYS A 78 4.16 5.00 1.33
N ASP A 79 3.39 3.94 1.11
CA ASP A 79 2.14 3.68 1.83
C ASP A 79 2.30 2.58 2.89
N MET A 80 3.45 1.90 2.92
CA MET A 80 3.80 0.94 3.96
C MET A 80 3.76 1.63 5.33
N ILE A 81 3.22 0.94 6.32
CA ILE A 81 3.08 1.43 7.69
C ILE A 81 4.11 0.72 8.55
N ILE A 82 4.87 1.47 9.35
CA ILE A 82 5.82 0.88 10.31
C ILE A 82 5.20 0.95 11.70
N SER A 83 4.57 -0.13 12.13
CA SER A 83 3.89 -0.21 13.42
C SER A 83 4.65 -1.12 14.39
N GLY A 84 5.20 -0.53 15.44
CA GLY A 84 6.00 -1.27 16.43
C GLY A 84 7.25 -1.93 15.83
N GLY A 85 7.84 -1.33 14.79
CA GLY A 85 9.02 -1.87 14.08
C GLY A 85 8.69 -2.97 13.05
N LEU A 86 7.40 -3.24 12.79
CA LEU A 86 6.95 -4.24 11.82
C LEU A 86 6.32 -3.57 10.60
N ASN A 87 6.66 -4.07 9.41
CA ASN A 87 6.11 -3.58 8.16
C ASN A 87 4.68 -4.11 7.97
N VAL A 88 3.73 -3.21 7.79
CA VAL A 88 2.33 -3.51 7.51
C VAL A 88 1.98 -2.95 6.12
N TYR A 89 1.45 -3.81 5.28
CA TYR A 89 1.07 -3.48 3.91
C TYR A 89 -0.43 -3.19 3.83
N PRO A 90 -0.84 -1.93 3.63
CA PRO A 90 -2.25 -1.53 3.63
C PRO A 90 -3.15 -2.36 2.74
N LYS A 91 -2.67 -2.76 1.56
CA LYS A 91 -3.44 -3.51 0.57
C LYS A 91 -3.96 -4.86 1.07
N GLU A 92 -3.17 -5.54 1.92
CA GLU A 92 -3.57 -6.81 2.55
C GLU A 92 -4.83 -6.62 3.39
N ILE A 93 -4.85 -5.56 4.21
CA ILE A 93 -5.95 -5.26 5.11
C ILE A 93 -7.17 -4.74 4.33
N GLU A 94 -6.95 -3.84 3.36
CA GLU A 94 -7.99 -3.32 2.48
C GLU A 94 -8.70 -4.44 1.73
N THR A 95 -7.96 -5.45 1.26
CA THR A 95 -8.54 -6.59 0.56
C THR A 95 -9.56 -7.31 1.45
N ILE A 96 -9.21 -7.56 2.72
CA ILE A 96 -10.09 -8.26 3.66
C ILE A 96 -11.29 -7.38 4.05
N ILE A 97 -11.08 -6.09 4.30
CA ILE A 97 -12.17 -5.17 4.60
C ILE A 97 -13.16 -5.08 3.43
N ASN A 98 -12.66 -5.00 2.20
CA ASN A 98 -13.48 -4.88 1.00
C ASN A 98 -14.23 -6.19 0.62
N GLU A 99 -13.89 -7.34 1.24
CA GLU A 99 -14.70 -8.57 1.15
C GLU A 99 -15.99 -8.52 1.99
N ILE A 100 -16.10 -7.55 2.91
CA ILE A 100 -17.31 -7.37 3.72
C ILE A 100 -18.39 -6.79 2.84
N SER A 101 -19.52 -7.50 2.71
CA SER A 101 -20.59 -7.17 1.74
C SER A 101 -21.18 -5.77 1.89
N GLN A 102 -21.16 -5.20 3.10
CA GLN A 102 -21.67 -3.85 3.38
C GLN A 102 -20.67 -2.75 2.99
N VAL A 103 -19.39 -3.10 2.82
CA VAL A 103 -18.34 -2.13 2.50
C VAL A 103 -18.27 -1.89 1.00
N ASN A 104 -18.30 -0.63 0.60
CA ASN A 104 -18.07 -0.19 -0.78
C ASN A 104 -16.57 -0.13 -1.08
N GLU A 105 -15.83 0.57 -0.23
CA GLU A 105 -14.39 0.74 -0.36
C GLU A 105 -13.74 1.06 0.98
N SER A 106 -12.44 0.79 1.08
CA SER A 106 -11.65 1.14 2.24
C SER A 106 -10.29 1.71 1.87
N ALA A 107 -9.69 2.47 2.78
CA ALA A 107 -8.32 2.92 2.69
C ALA A 107 -7.64 2.72 4.05
N VAL A 108 -6.55 1.95 4.07
CA VAL A 108 -5.74 1.71 5.27
C VAL A 108 -4.48 2.56 5.21
N PHE A 109 -4.15 3.22 6.31
CA PHE A 109 -3.01 4.13 6.40
C PHE A 109 -2.46 4.18 7.84
N GLY A 110 -1.20 4.63 7.96
CA GLY A 110 -0.56 4.87 9.27
C GLY A 110 -0.78 6.29 9.74
N ILE A 111 -0.99 6.48 11.04
CA ILE A 111 -0.98 7.78 11.72
C ILE A 111 -0.10 7.70 12.97
N ASN A 112 0.41 8.83 13.43
CA ASN A 112 1.32 8.89 14.56
C ASN A 112 0.74 8.25 15.82
N HIS A 113 1.56 7.45 16.53
CA HIS A 113 1.20 6.81 17.79
C HIS A 113 2.38 6.82 18.74
N LYS A 114 2.13 7.12 20.03
CA LYS A 114 3.18 7.30 21.06
C LYS A 114 4.07 6.05 21.25
N ASP A 115 3.46 4.85 21.23
CA ASP A 115 4.17 3.61 21.56
C ASP A 115 4.64 2.84 20.33
N PHE A 116 3.98 3.01 19.17
CA PHE A 116 4.21 2.19 17.97
C PHE A 116 4.90 2.93 16.83
N GLY A 117 5.19 4.23 16.99
CA GLY A 117 5.59 5.09 15.88
C GLY A 117 4.39 5.40 14.99
N GLU A 118 3.83 4.38 14.32
CA GLU A 118 2.58 4.49 13.58
C GLU A 118 1.53 3.49 14.08
N ALA A 119 0.28 3.93 14.17
CA ALA A 119 -0.88 3.06 14.31
C ALA A 119 -1.51 2.77 12.96
N VAL A 120 -1.84 1.52 12.71
CA VAL A 120 -2.66 1.12 11.57
C VAL A 120 -4.08 1.61 11.82
N VAL A 121 -4.65 2.34 10.86
CA VAL A 121 -6.05 2.77 10.88
C VAL A 121 -6.70 2.57 9.52
N ALA A 122 -8.03 2.47 9.51
CA ALA A 122 -8.80 2.32 8.28
C ALA A 122 -9.85 3.43 8.15
N ALA A 123 -10.05 3.93 6.94
CA ALA A 123 -11.24 4.68 6.54
C ALA A 123 -12.12 3.75 5.71
N VAL A 124 -13.41 3.67 6.03
CA VAL A 124 -14.38 2.77 5.42
C VAL A 124 -15.56 3.57 4.89
N VAL A 125 -16.00 3.27 3.68
CA VAL A 125 -17.20 3.77 3.04
C VAL A 125 -18.16 2.61 2.85
N PHE A 126 -19.41 2.74 3.26
CA PHE A 126 -20.43 1.71 3.10
C PHE A 126 -21.18 1.84 1.76
N ASN A 127 -21.71 0.74 1.26
CA ASN A 127 -22.57 0.70 0.06
C ASN A 127 -23.90 1.41 0.30
N ASP A 128 -24.45 1.29 1.52
CA ASP A 128 -25.73 1.82 1.92
C ASP A 128 -25.67 2.29 3.38
N THR A 129 -26.24 3.46 3.65
CA THR A 129 -26.31 4.05 4.98
C THR A 129 -27.37 3.38 5.88
N SER A 130 -28.21 2.51 5.34
CA SER A 130 -29.22 1.77 6.10
C SER A 130 -28.68 0.50 6.79
N ASN A 131 -27.48 0.03 6.40
CA ASN A 131 -26.87 -1.21 6.92
C ASN A 131 -25.40 -0.99 7.28
N ILE A 132 -25.17 -0.09 8.24
CA ILE A 132 -23.84 0.28 8.71
C ILE A 132 -23.42 -0.69 9.81
N LEU A 133 -22.21 -1.25 9.67
CA LEU A 133 -21.56 -2.02 10.73
C LEU A 133 -20.89 -1.08 11.73
N SER A 134 -20.82 -1.50 12.97
CA SER A 134 -19.99 -0.81 13.98
C SER A 134 -18.49 -1.05 13.73
N GLU A 135 -17.66 -0.28 14.40
CA GLU A 135 -16.21 -0.50 14.38
C GLU A 135 -15.85 -1.91 14.92
N GLU A 136 -16.50 -2.31 16.00
CA GLU A 136 -16.34 -3.60 16.63
C GLU A 136 -16.69 -4.75 15.69
N ASP A 137 -17.81 -4.66 14.95
CA ASP A 137 -18.23 -5.67 13.98
C ASP A 137 -17.19 -5.89 12.87
N ILE A 138 -16.57 -4.80 12.40
CA ILE A 138 -15.53 -4.89 11.37
C ILE A 138 -14.26 -5.50 11.97
N LEU A 139 -13.83 -5.05 13.16
CA LEU A 139 -12.63 -5.56 13.82
C LEU A 139 -12.77 -7.06 14.14
N GLU A 140 -13.95 -7.51 14.56
CA GLU A 140 -14.22 -8.93 14.79
C GLU A 140 -14.04 -9.77 13.51
N LYS A 141 -14.52 -9.27 12.36
CA LYS A 141 -14.33 -9.93 11.06
C LYS A 141 -12.88 -10.00 10.59
N LEU A 142 -12.02 -9.13 11.11
CA LEU A 142 -10.58 -9.10 10.82
C LEU A 142 -9.76 -9.96 11.79
N TYR A 143 -10.31 -10.28 12.97
CA TYR A 143 -9.56 -10.86 14.09
C TYR A 143 -8.84 -12.16 13.73
N ASP A 144 -9.52 -13.10 13.08
CA ASP A 144 -8.95 -14.41 12.70
C ASP A 144 -8.19 -14.37 11.37
N LYS A 145 -8.33 -13.27 10.59
CA LYS A 145 -7.74 -13.14 9.25
C LYS A 145 -6.41 -12.40 9.25
N LEU A 146 -6.12 -11.61 10.28
CA LEU A 146 -4.95 -10.75 10.38
C LEU A 146 -4.17 -10.96 11.67
N ALA A 147 -2.85 -10.98 11.57
CA ALA A 147 -1.99 -10.91 12.74
C ALA A 147 -2.29 -9.65 13.56
N LYS A 148 -2.19 -9.75 14.90
CA LYS A 148 -2.60 -8.68 15.83
C LYS A 148 -1.98 -7.31 15.52
N PHE A 149 -0.72 -7.26 15.09
CA PHE A 149 -0.04 -6.00 14.78
C PHE A 149 -0.53 -5.35 13.48
N LYS A 150 -1.21 -6.10 12.60
CA LYS A 150 -1.81 -5.61 11.35
C LYS A 150 -3.24 -5.11 11.55
N GLN A 151 -3.89 -5.43 12.66
CA GLN A 151 -5.27 -5.05 12.90
C GLN A 151 -5.38 -3.54 13.09
N PRO A 152 -6.34 -2.87 12.42
CA PRO A 152 -6.59 -1.45 12.63
C PRO A 152 -6.90 -1.15 14.09
N LYS A 153 -6.28 -0.09 14.63
CA LYS A 153 -6.55 0.40 15.99
C LYS A 153 -7.74 1.35 16.04
N LYS A 154 -8.16 1.83 14.87
CA LYS A 154 -9.33 2.69 14.69
C LYS A 154 -9.87 2.56 13.29
N ILE A 155 -11.20 2.59 13.17
CA ILE A 155 -11.93 2.68 11.89
C ILE A 155 -12.68 4.01 11.85
N PHE A 156 -12.46 4.77 10.79
CA PHE A 156 -13.16 6.01 10.50
C PHE A 156 -14.21 5.74 9.43
N PHE A 157 -15.44 6.13 9.66
CA PHE A 157 -16.51 6.02 8.66
C PHE A 157 -16.64 7.33 7.90
N LEU A 158 -16.64 7.23 6.58
CA LEU A 158 -16.68 8.38 5.68
C LEU A 158 -17.76 8.18 4.61
N ASP A 159 -18.32 9.28 4.13
CA ASP A 159 -19.25 9.25 3.00
C ASP A 159 -18.52 8.93 1.68
N HIS A 160 -17.27 9.36 1.56
CA HIS A 160 -16.40 9.09 0.39
C HIS A 160 -14.91 9.20 0.76
N LEU A 161 -14.07 8.46 0.06
CA LEU A 161 -12.61 8.61 0.17
C LEU A 161 -12.12 9.80 -0.66
N PRO A 162 -11.15 10.59 -0.16
CA PRO A 162 -10.56 11.69 -0.93
C PRO A 162 -9.81 11.12 -2.15
N ARG A 163 -10.11 11.67 -3.34
CA ARG A 163 -9.50 11.25 -4.61
C ARG A 163 -8.85 12.43 -5.33
N ASN A 164 -7.87 12.13 -6.15
CA ASN A 164 -7.31 13.10 -7.09
C ASN A 164 -8.14 13.16 -8.38
N SER A 165 -7.75 14.05 -9.31
CA SER A 165 -8.41 14.20 -10.62
C SER A 165 -8.43 12.92 -11.48
N MET A 166 -7.53 11.98 -11.19
CA MET A 166 -7.46 10.67 -11.87
C MET A 166 -8.25 9.57 -11.14
N GLY A 167 -9.03 9.92 -10.11
CA GLY A 167 -9.82 8.96 -9.33
C GLY A 167 -9.03 8.14 -8.30
N LYS A 168 -7.71 8.38 -8.12
CA LYS A 168 -6.88 7.63 -7.15
C LYS A 168 -7.09 8.16 -5.74
N VAL A 169 -7.29 7.25 -4.78
CA VAL A 169 -7.41 7.57 -3.34
C VAL A 169 -6.15 8.28 -2.84
N GLN A 170 -6.35 9.40 -2.16
CA GLN A 170 -5.28 10.23 -1.59
C GLN A 170 -5.07 9.93 -0.10
N LYS A 171 -4.37 8.85 0.23
CA LYS A 171 -4.07 8.46 1.62
C LYS A 171 -3.30 9.54 2.39
N ASN A 172 -2.49 10.34 1.71
CA ASN A 172 -1.80 11.47 2.33
C ASN A 172 -2.76 12.51 2.95
N LYS A 173 -3.92 12.75 2.31
CA LYS A 173 -4.96 13.61 2.88
C LYS A 173 -5.59 13.00 4.13
N LEU A 174 -5.87 11.70 4.11
CA LEU A 174 -6.38 10.99 5.28
C LEU A 174 -5.38 11.03 6.44
N ARG A 175 -4.09 10.75 6.17
CA ARG A 175 -3.03 10.87 7.18
C ARG A 175 -3.00 12.28 7.79
N GLN A 176 -3.10 13.33 6.98
CA GLN A 176 -3.06 14.71 7.45
C GLN A 176 -4.25 15.08 8.33
N VAL A 177 -5.47 14.61 8.00
CA VAL A 177 -6.69 14.85 8.79
C VAL A 177 -6.62 14.17 10.15
N TYR A 178 -6.12 12.93 10.21
CA TYR A 178 -6.17 12.11 11.42
C TYR A 178 -4.83 11.99 12.17
N LYS A 179 -3.77 12.72 11.74
CA LYS A 179 -2.38 12.58 12.24
C LYS A 179 -2.22 12.64 13.75
N ASP A 180 -3.07 13.41 14.43
CA ASP A 180 -2.96 13.70 15.87
C ASP A 180 -3.97 12.90 16.72
N TYR A 181 -4.72 11.96 16.11
CA TYR A 181 -5.80 11.23 16.80
C TYR A 181 -5.33 10.46 18.05
N PHE A 182 -4.13 9.88 18.05
CA PHE A 182 -3.56 9.13 19.16
C PHE A 182 -2.51 9.92 19.98
N ILE A 183 -2.30 11.20 19.68
CA ILE A 183 -1.27 12.02 20.35
C ILE A 183 -1.91 12.95 21.39
N ASN A 184 -3.18 13.29 21.20
CA ASN A 184 -3.97 14.14 22.10
C ASN A 184 -4.52 13.37 23.29
#